data_8bab4f88d89a591c125e9a33c6045b56
#
_entry.id   8bab4f88d89a591c125e9a33c6045b56
#
_cell.length_a   1.000
_cell.length_b   1.000
_cell.length_c   1.000
_cell.angle_alpha   90.00
_cell.angle_beta   90.00
_cell.angle_gamma   90.00
#
_symmetry.space_group_name_H-M   'P 1'
#
loop_
_entity.id
_entity.type
_entity.pdbx_description
1 polymer ?
#
loop_
_entity_poly.entity_id
_entity_poly.type
_entity_poly.pdbx_seq_one_letter_code
_entity_poly.pdbx_strand_id
1 'polypeptide(L)'
;MRILILGAGKMGSFFADVLSFEHEVAVLDTDPKKLRFIYNTQRMTNPEEVLDFAPELVINAATLKYTIDAFRSVFPYLPETCILSDIASVKTGLEEFYRERTRPFVSTHPMFGPTFASLSDLSTQSAIVIKESSHLGKVFFLDLYRRLKLNVFEYSFREHDETIAYSLSIPFASTLVFASIMKHQDA
;
A
#
# COMPACT_ATOMS: atom_id res chain seq x y z
N MET A 1 6.52 -16.22 -6.08
CA MET A 1 6.12 -15.92 -4.68
C MET A 1 4.60 -15.97 -4.57
N ARG A 2 4.11 -16.32 -3.38
CA ARG A 2 2.71 -16.13 -3.03
C ARG A 2 2.54 -14.79 -2.35
N ILE A 3 1.73 -13.92 -2.94
CA ILE A 3 1.52 -12.54 -2.47
C ILE A 3 0.06 -12.35 -2.11
N LEU A 4 -0.21 -11.94 -0.87
CA LEU A 4 -1.54 -11.56 -0.41
C LEU A 4 -1.70 -10.05 -0.47
N ILE A 5 -2.77 -9.57 -1.10
CA ILE A 5 -3.15 -8.16 -1.12
C ILE A 5 -4.37 -7.97 -0.22
N LEU A 6 -4.28 -7.06 0.75
CA LEU A 6 -5.39 -6.68 1.61
C LEU A 6 -6.07 -5.42 1.04
N GLY A 7 -7.32 -5.58 0.63
CA GLY A 7 -8.13 -4.53 0.02
C GLY A 7 -8.16 -4.57 -1.50
N ALA A 8 -9.37 -4.71 -2.06
CA ALA A 8 -9.65 -4.69 -3.50
C ALA A 8 -10.06 -3.28 -3.99
N GLY A 9 -9.47 -2.25 -3.38
CA GLY A 9 -9.59 -0.87 -3.85
C GLY A 9 -8.74 -0.62 -5.10
N LYS A 10 -8.70 0.63 -5.59
CA LYS A 10 -7.96 1.01 -6.81
C LYS A 10 -6.49 0.61 -6.78
N MET A 11 -5.80 0.86 -5.65
CA MET A 11 -4.39 0.49 -5.51
C MET A 11 -4.21 -1.03 -5.37
N GLY A 12 -5.07 -1.70 -4.59
CA GLY A 12 -5.01 -3.16 -4.47
C GLY A 12 -5.24 -3.85 -5.82
N SER A 13 -6.22 -3.40 -6.61
CA SER A 13 -6.44 -3.91 -7.97
C SER A 13 -5.24 -3.68 -8.88
N PHE A 14 -4.63 -2.49 -8.83
CA PHE A 14 -3.42 -2.18 -9.59
C PHE A 14 -2.27 -3.15 -9.26
N PHE A 15 -1.98 -3.38 -7.97
CA PHE A 15 -0.94 -4.32 -7.58
C PHE A 15 -1.30 -5.76 -7.94
N ALA A 16 -2.59 -6.15 -7.82
CA ALA A 16 -3.05 -7.47 -8.23
C ALA A 16 -2.79 -7.70 -9.72
N ASP A 17 -3.17 -6.75 -10.57
CA ASP A 17 -2.97 -6.83 -12.02
C ASP A 17 -1.48 -6.93 -12.38
N VAL A 18 -0.64 -6.04 -11.81
CA VAL A 18 0.79 -6.01 -12.13
C VAL A 18 1.51 -7.27 -11.65
N LEU A 19 1.19 -7.76 -10.45
CA LEU A 19 1.92 -8.87 -9.83
C LEU A 19 1.46 -10.25 -10.30
N SER A 20 0.21 -10.39 -10.75
CA SER A 20 -0.34 -11.67 -11.20
C SER A 20 0.31 -12.24 -12.47
N PHE A 21 1.11 -11.44 -13.19
CA PHE A 21 1.87 -11.93 -14.35
C PHE A 21 3.05 -12.84 -13.98
N GLU A 22 3.65 -12.63 -12.80
CA GLU A 22 4.88 -13.33 -12.39
C GLU A 22 4.74 -14.05 -11.05
N HIS A 23 3.65 -13.80 -10.31
CA HIS A 23 3.44 -14.29 -8.95
C HIS A 23 2.06 -14.93 -8.79
N GLU A 24 1.94 -15.81 -7.83
CA GLU A 24 0.65 -16.30 -7.35
C GLU A 24 0.06 -15.26 -6.40
N VAL A 25 -1.05 -14.65 -6.79
CA VAL A 25 -1.65 -13.53 -6.07
C VAL A 25 -3.01 -13.92 -5.51
N ALA A 26 -3.23 -13.59 -4.24
CA ALA A 26 -4.54 -13.61 -3.61
C ALA A 26 -4.94 -12.19 -3.18
N VAL A 27 -6.22 -11.87 -3.27
CA VAL A 27 -6.79 -10.60 -2.80
C VAL A 27 -7.88 -10.86 -1.79
N LEU A 28 -7.73 -10.29 -0.60
CA LEU A 28 -8.72 -10.34 0.48
C LEU A 28 -9.41 -8.97 0.62
N ASP A 29 -10.73 -8.94 0.49
CA ASP A 29 -11.56 -7.77 0.82
C ASP A 29 -12.85 -8.24 1.51
N THR A 30 -13.28 -7.52 2.54
CA THR A 30 -14.53 -7.79 3.26
C THR A 30 -15.78 -7.49 2.43
N ASP A 31 -15.65 -6.71 1.35
CA ASP A 31 -16.73 -6.44 0.39
C ASP A 31 -16.57 -7.31 -0.87
N PRO A 32 -17.36 -8.41 -1.01
CA PRO A 32 -17.26 -9.30 -2.17
C PRO A 32 -17.60 -8.60 -3.49
N LYS A 33 -18.29 -7.45 -3.47
CA LYS A 33 -18.59 -6.71 -4.69
C LYS A 33 -17.34 -6.12 -5.33
N LYS A 34 -16.36 -5.71 -4.54
CA LYS A 34 -15.07 -5.20 -5.05
C LYS A 34 -14.24 -6.29 -5.71
N LEU A 35 -14.32 -7.52 -5.20
CA LEU A 35 -13.57 -8.66 -5.76
C LEU A 35 -14.07 -9.08 -7.16
N ARG A 36 -15.25 -8.66 -7.60
CA ARG A 36 -15.78 -8.98 -8.93
C ARG A 36 -14.88 -8.51 -10.08
N PHE A 37 -14.14 -7.45 -9.88
CA PHE A 37 -13.29 -6.80 -10.88
C PHE A 37 -11.82 -7.21 -10.78
N ILE A 38 -11.50 -8.17 -9.93
CA ILE A 38 -10.16 -8.72 -9.77
C ILE A 38 -10.07 -9.99 -10.59
N TYR A 39 -9.14 -10.05 -11.53
CA TYR A 39 -8.94 -11.19 -12.43
C TYR A 39 -7.56 -11.82 -12.20
N ASN A 40 -7.41 -13.10 -12.62
CA ASN A 40 -6.16 -13.85 -12.55
C ASN A 40 -5.56 -13.98 -11.13
N THR A 41 -6.40 -13.92 -10.10
CA THR A 41 -5.98 -14.02 -8.70
C THR A 41 -6.96 -14.87 -7.91
N GLN A 42 -6.52 -15.42 -6.79
CA GLN A 42 -7.42 -16.01 -5.81
C GLN A 42 -8.17 -14.90 -5.08
N ARG A 43 -9.49 -15.04 -4.93
CA ARG A 43 -10.34 -14.07 -4.23
C ARG A 43 -10.73 -14.63 -2.88
N MET A 44 -10.52 -13.85 -1.83
CA MET A 44 -10.80 -14.24 -0.45
C MET A 44 -11.73 -13.22 0.21
N THR A 45 -12.66 -13.71 1.02
CA THR A 45 -13.56 -12.86 1.82
C THR A 45 -13.35 -13.07 3.31
N ASN A 46 -12.74 -14.18 3.71
CA ASN A 46 -12.48 -14.54 5.11
C ASN A 46 -10.98 -14.60 5.39
N PRO A 47 -10.50 -13.98 6.47
CA PRO A 47 -9.08 -14.02 6.83
C PRO A 47 -8.51 -15.44 7.04
N GLU A 48 -9.33 -16.40 7.43
CA GLU A 48 -8.92 -17.81 7.65
C GLU A 48 -8.42 -18.48 6.37
N GLU A 49 -8.92 -18.06 5.20
CA GLU A 49 -8.49 -18.57 3.89
C GLU A 49 -6.98 -18.30 3.61
N VAL A 50 -6.41 -17.33 4.34
CA VAL A 50 -4.99 -16.98 4.24
C VAL A 50 -4.07 -18.09 4.74
N LEU A 51 -4.54 -18.91 5.66
CA LEU A 51 -3.76 -20.05 6.22
C LEU A 51 -3.36 -21.03 5.12
N ASP A 52 -4.31 -21.43 4.27
CA ASP A 52 -4.07 -22.39 3.18
C ASP A 52 -3.22 -21.78 2.06
N PHE A 53 -3.38 -20.49 1.81
CA PHE A 53 -2.58 -19.78 0.82
C PHE A 53 -1.12 -19.61 1.25
N ALA A 54 -0.87 -19.46 2.56
CA ALA A 54 0.45 -19.31 3.17
C ALA A 54 1.35 -18.27 2.45
N PRO A 55 1.00 -16.97 2.45
CA PRO A 55 1.71 -15.95 1.70
C PRO A 55 3.15 -15.73 2.21
N GLU A 56 4.06 -15.39 1.29
CA GLU A 56 5.44 -14.99 1.58
C GLU A 56 5.54 -13.46 1.74
N LEU A 57 4.60 -12.71 1.14
CA LEU A 57 4.50 -11.26 1.21
C LEU A 57 3.03 -10.86 1.36
N VAL A 58 2.73 -9.95 2.27
CA VAL A 58 1.43 -9.26 2.36
C VAL A 58 1.60 -7.81 1.93
N ILE A 59 0.79 -7.34 0.98
CA ILE A 59 0.71 -5.93 0.58
C ILE A 59 -0.61 -5.37 1.09
N ASN A 60 -0.54 -4.51 2.10
CA ASN A 60 -1.71 -3.89 2.67
C ASN A 60 -2.08 -2.62 1.88
N ALA A 61 -3.12 -2.73 1.07
CA ALA A 61 -3.73 -1.67 0.27
C ALA A 61 -5.11 -1.23 0.82
N ALA A 62 -5.40 -1.56 2.07
CA ALA A 62 -6.60 -1.09 2.75
C ALA A 62 -6.60 0.43 2.91
N THR A 63 -7.78 1.01 3.06
CA THR A 63 -7.91 2.46 3.35
C THR A 63 -7.13 2.82 4.61
N LEU A 64 -6.44 3.95 4.60
CA LEU A 64 -5.52 4.41 5.66
C LEU A 64 -6.05 4.18 7.08
N LYS A 65 -7.31 4.54 7.32
CA LYS A 65 -7.99 4.35 8.62
C LYS A 65 -7.99 2.89 9.11
N TYR A 66 -7.97 1.93 8.19
CA TYR A 66 -8.12 0.50 8.48
C TYR A 66 -6.84 -0.30 8.27
N THR A 67 -5.73 0.34 7.94
CA THR A 67 -4.46 -0.34 7.61
C THR A 67 -4.00 -1.27 8.74
N ILE A 68 -3.96 -0.79 9.97
CA ILE A 68 -3.53 -1.60 11.12
C ILE A 68 -4.52 -2.72 11.43
N ASP A 69 -5.82 -2.45 11.34
CA ASP A 69 -6.85 -3.46 11.61
C ASP A 69 -6.88 -4.56 10.54
N ALA A 70 -6.61 -4.19 9.27
CA ALA A 70 -6.46 -5.18 8.20
C ALA A 70 -5.26 -6.11 8.45
N PHE A 71 -4.13 -5.60 8.91
CA PHE A 71 -3.03 -6.45 9.34
C PHE A 71 -3.41 -7.36 10.51
N ARG A 72 -4.04 -6.80 11.54
CA ARG A 72 -4.47 -7.57 12.72
C ARG A 72 -5.40 -8.71 12.37
N SER A 73 -6.30 -8.52 11.41
CA SER A 73 -7.28 -9.54 11.00
C SER A 73 -6.63 -10.78 10.37
N VAL A 74 -5.53 -10.63 9.66
CA VAL A 74 -4.83 -11.74 8.99
C VAL A 74 -3.62 -12.26 9.76
N PHE A 75 -3.10 -11.50 10.71
CA PHE A 75 -1.86 -11.80 11.43
C PHE A 75 -1.81 -13.23 12.05
N PRO A 76 -2.90 -13.77 12.64
CA PRO A 76 -2.90 -15.13 13.17
C PRO A 76 -2.73 -16.24 12.13
N TYR A 77 -3.02 -15.94 10.86
CA TYR A 77 -3.03 -16.89 9.75
C TYR A 77 -1.78 -16.79 8.87
N LEU A 78 -0.87 -15.85 9.15
CA LEU A 78 0.33 -15.62 8.35
C LEU A 78 1.49 -16.52 8.80
N PRO A 79 2.27 -17.09 7.88
CA PRO A 79 3.57 -17.71 8.21
C PRO A 79 4.47 -16.71 8.96
N GLU A 80 5.28 -17.20 9.90
CA GLU A 80 6.20 -16.33 10.67
C GLU A 80 7.24 -15.59 9.79
N THR A 81 7.62 -16.21 8.69
CA THR A 81 8.57 -15.65 7.72
C THR A 81 7.94 -14.66 6.73
N CYS A 82 6.61 -14.50 6.75
CA CYS A 82 5.90 -13.64 5.85
C CYS A 82 6.32 -12.17 6.04
N ILE A 83 6.67 -11.50 4.95
CA ILE A 83 7.03 -10.08 4.96
C ILE A 83 5.74 -9.25 4.99
N LEU A 84 5.63 -8.36 5.96
CA LEU A 84 4.51 -7.42 6.03
C LEU A 84 4.83 -6.16 5.21
N SER A 85 3.93 -5.74 4.33
CA SER A 85 4.10 -4.49 3.59
C SER A 85 2.86 -3.62 3.61
N ASP A 86 3.04 -2.32 3.73
CA ASP A 86 2.01 -1.31 3.50
C ASP A 86 2.37 -0.39 2.34
N ILE A 87 1.34 0.21 1.75
CA ILE A 87 1.45 1.26 0.73
C ILE A 87 0.80 2.57 1.20
N ALA A 88 0.68 2.75 2.50
CA ALA A 88 -0.01 3.89 3.10
C ALA A 88 0.68 5.22 2.82
N SER A 89 -0.12 6.26 2.54
CA SER A 89 0.37 7.62 2.30
C SER A 89 0.78 8.38 3.57
N VAL A 90 0.42 7.88 4.75
CA VAL A 90 0.80 8.42 6.06
C VAL A 90 1.30 7.26 6.90
N LYS A 91 2.43 7.44 7.58
CA LYS A 91 3.11 6.37 8.33
C LYS A 91 2.86 6.40 9.83
N THR A 92 2.06 7.37 10.30
CA THR A 92 1.72 7.49 11.73
C THR A 92 1.17 6.18 12.29
N GLY A 93 1.77 5.66 13.36
CA GLY A 93 1.40 4.42 14.03
C GLY A 93 1.90 3.13 13.34
N LEU A 94 2.39 3.21 12.08
CA LEU A 94 2.93 2.04 11.39
C LEU A 94 4.34 1.69 11.88
N GLU A 95 5.16 2.68 12.20
CA GLU A 95 6.49 2.44 12.76
C GLU A 95 6.41 1.65 14.07
N GLU A 96 5.57 2.09 15.01
CA GLU A 96 5.31 1.38 16.26
C GLU A 96 4.74 -0.01 16.01
N PHE A 97 3.76 -0.12 15.10
CA PHE A 97 3.17 -1.40 14.74
C PHE A 97 4.21 -2.40 14.28
N TYR A 98 5.15 -2.01 13.41
CA TYR A 98 6.21 -2.90 12.93
C TYR A 98 7.26 -3.20 14.00
N ARG A 99 7.63 -2.21 14.83
CA ARG A 99 8.61 -2.37 15.91
C ARG A 99 8.16 -3.35 16.99
N GLU A 100 6.86 -3.40 17.27
CA GLU A 100 6.28 -4.37 18.23
C GLU A 100 6.26 -5.81 17.70
N ARG A 101 6.55 -6.00 16.42
CA ARG A 101 6.48 -7.31 15.78
C ARG A 101 7.86 -7.73 15.27
N THR A 102 8.21 -8.99 15.57
CA THR A 102 9.52 -9.55 15.17
C THR A 102 9.58 -9.99 13.71
N ARG A 103 8.53 -9.74 12.92
CA ARG A 103 8.44 -10.14 11.51
C ARG A 103 9.16 -9.15 10.60
N PRO A 104 9.75 -9.63 9.50
CA PRO A 104 10.29 -8.72 8.49
C PRO A 104 9.18 -7.85 7.89
N PHE A 105 9.49 -6.58 7.63
CA PHE A 105 8.54 -5.67 7.02
C PHE A 105 9.19 -4.83 5.91
N VAL A 106 8.35 -4.25 5.06
CA VAL A 106 8.72 -3.18 4.15
C VAL A 106 7.57 -2.17 4.05
N SER A 107 7.85 -0.93 4.35
CA SER A 107 6.87 0.15 4.25
C SER A 107 7.17 1.00 3.01
N THR A 108 6.15 1.24 2.16
CA THR A 108 6.33 1.99 0.93
C THR A 108 5.20 2.98 0.71
N HIS A 109 5.43 4.00 -0.12
CA HIS A 109 4.39 4.94 -0.52
C HIS A 109 4.50 5.19 -2.04
N PRO A 110 3.72 4.49 -2.87
CA PRO A 110 3.55 4.85 -4.28
C PRO A 110 2.75 6.16 -4.36
N MET A 111 3.42 7.24 -4.79
CA MET A 111 2.86 8.60 -4.79
C MET A 111 2.07 8.87 -6.08
N PHE A 112 1.20 7.95 -6.46
CA PHE A 112 0.29 8.10 -7.60
C PHE A 112 -1.03 7.40 -7.32
N GLY A 113 -2.09 7.90 -7.97
CA GLY A 113 -3.39 7.25 -7.96
C GLY A 113 -3.68 6.56 -9.28
N PRO A 114 -4.19 5.33 -9.30
CA PRO A 114 -4.46 4.61 -10.55
C PRO A 114 -5.54 5.25 -11.42
N THR A 115 -6.27 6.26 -10.90
CA THR A 115 -7.23 7.04 -11.70
C THR A 115 -6.58 8.04 -12.64
N PHE A 116 -5.35 8.48 -12.36
CA PHE A 116 -4.64 9.50 -13.15
C PHE A 116 -3.41 8.93 -13.86
N ALA A 117 -2.95 7.76 -13.44
CA ALA A 117 -1.85 7.08 -14.09
C ALA A 117 -2.36 6.47 -15.39
N SER A 118 -1.88 6.97 -16.52
CA SER A 118 -1.79 6.11 -17.69
C SER A 118 -0.91 4.94 -17.28
N LEU A 119 -1.45 3.74 -17.18
CA LEU A 119 -0.67 2.53 -16.86
C LEU A 119 0.44 2.27 -17.90
N SER A 120 0.40 2.99 -19.02
CA SER A 120 1.40 2.91 -20.07
C SER A 120 2.70 3.65 -19.74
N ASP A 121 2.67 4.69 -18.89
CA ASP A 121 3.87 5.43 -18.51
C ASP A 121 3.76 6.05 -17.11
N LEU A 122 4.51 5.45 -16.17
CA LEU A 122 4.65 5.93 -14.79
C LEU A 122 5.97 6.70 -14.56
N SER A 123 6.72 7.03 -15.60
CA SER A 123 8.08 7.62 -15.50
C SER A 123 8.10 9.00 -14.83
N THR A 124 6.97 9.71 -14.81
CA THR A 124 6.82 10.99 -14.11
C THR A 124 6.37 10.85 -12.67
N GLN A 125 6.02 9.61 -12.25
CA GLN A 125 5.52 9.33 -10.91
C GLN A 125 6.64 8.91 -9.97
N SER A 126 6.39 9.00 -8.68
CA SER A 126 7.37 8.69 -7.64
C SER A 126 6.86 7.62 -6.69
N ALA A 127 7.80 6.94 -6.03
CA ALA A 127 7.52 6.08 -4.90
C ALA A 127 8.58 6.27 -3.81
N ILE A 128 8.17 6.15 -2.57
CA ILE A 128 9.07 6.17 -1.41
C ILE A 128 9.16 4.75 -0.83
N VAL A 129 10.36 4.31 -0.50
CA VAL A 129 10.63 3.09 0.27
C VAL A 129 11.25 3.52 1.59
N ILE A 130 10.73 3.00 2.69
CA ILE A 130 11.21 3.36 4.03
C ILE A 130 12.54 2.67 4.34
N LYS A 131 13.53 3.43 4.81
CA LYS A 131 14.92 2.98 5.08
C LYS A 131 15.00 1.86 6.11
N GLU A 132 14.15 1.91 7.14
CA GLU A 132 14.07 0.94 8.24
C GLU A 132 13.51 -0.43 7.82
N SER A 133 13.04 -0.54 6.60
CA SER A 133 12.50 -1.77 6.04
C SER A 133 13.53 -2.89 5.93
N SER A 134 13.11 -4.13 6.02
CA SER A 134 13.96 -5.32 5.86
C SER A 134 14.57 -5.38 4.45
N HIS A 135 15.78 -5.92 4.35
CA HIS A 135 16.53 -5.98 3.10
C HIS A 135 15.74 -6.68 1.97
N LEU A 136 15.17 -7.86 2.24
CA LEU A 136 14.42 -8.62 1.23
C LEU A 136 13.18 -7.87 0.74
N GLY A 137 12.45 -7.23 1.65
CA GLY A 137 11.29 -6.41 1.29
C GLY A 137 11.69 -5.20 0.43
N LYS A 138 12.79 -4.52 0.78
CA LYS A 138 13.31 -3.40 -0.03
C LYS A 138 13.71 -3.85 -1.42
N VAL A 139 14.44 -4.95 -1.56
CA VAL A 139 14.85 -5.48 -2.86
C VAL A 139 13.64 -5.74 -3.75
N PHE A 140 12.60 -6.36 -3.22
CA PHE A 140 11.36 -6.63 -3.97
C PHE A 140 10.71 -5.34 -4.50
N PHE A 141 10.47 -4.34 -3.64
CA PHE A 141 9.79 -3.11 -4.06
C PHE A 141 10.67 -2.20 -4.92
N LEU A 142 11.97 -2.14 -4.65
CA LEU A 142 12.90 -1.37 -5.49
C LEU A 142 12.94 -1.93 -6.92
N ASP A 143 12.97 -3.26 -7.07
CA ASP A 143 12.93 -3.90 -8.39
C ASP A 143 11.57 -3.67 -9.08
N LEU A 144 10.46 -3.90 -8.38
CA LEU A 144 9.12 -3.64 -8.90
C LEU A 144 8.95 -2.19 -9.38
N TYR A 145 9.34 -1.23 -8.57
CA TYR A 145 9.18 0.19 -8.91
C TYR A 145 10.11 0.64 -10.05
N ARG A 146 11.31 0.09 -10.15
CA ARG A 146 12.20 0.33 -11.30
C ARG A 146 11.63 -0.24 -12.60
N ARG A 147 11.05 -1.44 -12.57
CA ARG A 147 10.37 -2.03 -13.74
C ARG A 147 9.16 -1.20 -14.18
N LEU A 148 8.45 -0.60 -13.23
CA LEU A 148 7.38 0.36 -13.48
C LEU A 148 7.90 1.75 -13.89
N LYS A 149 9.22 1.96 -13.96
CA LYS A 149 9.90 3.23 -14.30
C LYS A 149 9.60 4.38 -13.33
N LEU A 150 9.24 4.09 -12.09
CA LEU A 150 9.01 5.11 -11.06
C LEU A 150 10.32 5.77 -10.61
N ASN A 151 10.25 7.04 -10.24
CA ASN A 151 11.32 7.72 -9.52
C ASN A 151 11.29 7.28 -8.05
N VAL A 152 12.30 6.53 -7.60
CA VAL A 152 12.29 5.93 -6.26
C VAL A 152 13.18 6.71 -5.31
N PHE A 153 12.64 7.03 -4.12
CA PHE A 153 13.33 7.71 -3.03
C PHE A 153 13.32 6.80 -1.78
N GLU A 154 14.42 6.85 -1.01
CA GLU A 154 14.48 6.18 0.29
C GLU A 154 14.50 7.22 1.41
N TYR A 155 13.48 7.19 2.28
CA TYR A 155 13.33 8.05 3.44
C TYR A 155 13.17 7.21 4.71
N SER A 156 13.57 7.75 5.87
CA SER A 156 13.14 7.21 7.17
C SER A 156 11.63 7.47 7.35
N PHE A 157 11.01 6.81 8.32
CA PHE A 157 9.61 7.12 8.68
C PHE A 157 9.41 8.60 8.96
N ARG A 158 10.33 9.20 9.70
CA ARG A 158 10.30 10.62 10.04
C ARG A 158 10.45 11.51 8.82
N GLU A 159 11.47 11.29 7.98
CA GLU A 159 11.70 12.06 6.76
C GLU A 159 10.49 11.99 5.82
N HIS A 160 9.86 10.81 5.74
CA HIS A 160 8.64 10.62 4.95
C HIS A 160 7.51 11.51 5.46
N ASP A 161 7.15 11.41 6.75
CA ASP A 161 5.99 12.14 7.29
C ASP A 161 6.22 13.66 7.27
N GLU A 162 7.45 14.14 7.53
CA GLU A 162 7.82 15.54 7.37
C GLU A 162 7.65 16.00 5.91
N THR A 163 8.14 15.22 4.92
CA THR A 163 8.01 15.56 3.50
C THR A 163 6.55 15.60 3.05
N ILE A 164 5.75 14.62 3.46
CA ILE A 164 4.32 14.56 3.13
C ILE A 164 3.54 15.70 3.77
N ALA A 165 3.87 16.08 5.00
CA ALA A 165 3.25 17.23 5.65
C ALA A 165 3.45 18.51 4.84
N TYR A 166 4.64 18.77 4.35
CA TYR A 166 4.95 19.98 3.57
C TYR A 166 4.43 19.91 2.12
N SER A 167 4.58 18.78 1.46
CA SER A 167 4.30 18.66 0.01
C SER A 167 2.83 18.41 -0.31
N LEU A 168 2.08 17.78 0.58
CA LEU A 168 0.68 17.41 0.36
C LEU A 168 -0.27 18.03 1.39
N SER A 169 -0.01 17.88 2.68
CA SER A 169 -0.99 18.23 3.72
C SER A 169 -1.20 19.74 3.82
N ILE A 170 -0.15 20.55 3.78
CA ILE A 170 -0.24 22.01 3.84
C ILE A 170 -0.92 22.60 2.60
N PRO A 171 -0.53 22.26 1.36
CA PRO A 171 -1.23 22.73 0.17
C PRO A 171 -2.70 22.33 0.14
N PHE A 172 -3.02 21.10 0.56
CA PHE A 172 -4.40 20.62 0.60
C PHE A 172 -5.23 21.39 1.65
N ALA A 173 -4.69 21.60 2.85
CA ALA A 173 -5.34 22.39 3.90
C ALA A 173 -5.58 23.84 3.44
N SER A 174 -4.59 24.46 2.79
CA SER A 174 -4.72 25.82 2.22
C SER A 174 -5.84 25.90 1.19
N THR A 175 -5.96 24.90 0.31
CA THR A 175 -7.03 24.82 -0.68
C THR A 175 -8.40 24.67 -0.03
N LEU A 176 -8.53 23.85 1.02
CA LEU A 176 -9.79 23.70 1.76
C LEU A 176 -10.20 25.00 2.48
N VAL A 177 -9.25 25.69 3.10
CA VAL A 177 -9.51 26.99 3.73
C VAL A 177 -9.99 28.00 2.69
N PHE A 178 -9.29 28.11 1.55
CA PHE A 178 -9.70 28.98 0.45
C PHE A 178 -11.12 28.65 -0.05
N ALA A 179 -11.40 27.39 -0.34
CA ALA A 179 -12.74 26.95 -0.80
C ALA A 179 -13.84 27.23 0.22
N SER A 180 -13.54 27.09 1.52
CA SER A 180 -14.48 27.41 2.60
C SER A 180 -14.80 28.90 2.64
N ILE A 181 -13.80 29.77 2.49
CA ILE A 181 -13.99 31.23 2.46
C ILE A 181 -14.84 31.63 1.24
N MET A 182 -14.52 31.10 0.07
CA MET A 182 -15.27 31.38 -1.18
C MET A 182 -16.75 30.99 -1.04
N LYS A 183 -17.02 29.83 -0.45
CA LYS A 183 -18.40 29.36 -0.20
C LYS A 183 -19.19 30.31 0.71
N HIS A 184 -18.54 30.92 1.71
CA HIS A 184 -19.20 31.86 2.62
C HIS A 184 -19.44 33.24 2.00
N GLN A 185 -18.76 33.57 0.91
CA GLN A 185 -18.91 34.85 0.20
C GLN A 185 -19.85 34.78 -1.02
N ASP A 186 -20.54 33.62 -1.22
CA ASP A 186 -21.42 33.38 -2.37
C ASP A 186 -20.76 33.67 -3.75
N ALA A 187 -19.45 33.43 -3.85
CA ALA A 187 -18.63 33.68 -5.04
C ALA A 187 -18.35 32.39 -5.82
#